data_d8c260428f1fbb4b9842f74f953fdc33
#
_entry.id   d8c260428f1fbb4b9842f74f953fdc33
#
_cell.length_a   1.000
_cell.length_b   1.000
_cell.length_c   1.000
_cell.angle_alpha   90.00
_cell.angle_beta   90.00
_cell.angle_gamma   90.00
#
_symmetry.space_group_name_H-M   'P 1'
#
loop_
_entity.id
_entity.type
_entity.pdbx_description
1 polymer ?
#
loop_
_entity_poly.entity_id
_entity_poly.type
_entity_poly.pdbx_seq_one_letter_code
_entity_poly.pdbx_strand_id
1 'polypeptide(L)'
;SATSGIAELLVFHPVDTVAKRLMSNTDPHASMIKVLFKDKASAPAMTRFLSLFPGLGYAAGYKVLQRIYKYGGQPYFNDYLSKHHKHQFDSVFGERTGKFMMNATAGSLTGIGEIVLLPLDVLKIKRQTNPESFRSRGFVRILLDENVNLYRGWGWTAARNAPGSFALFGGSAFTKEYLFGLKNYSDATWGQNFVASIAGSIASITVAAPLDVVKTRIQNANFCLLYTS
;
A
#
# COMPACT_ATOMS: atom_id res chain seq x y z
N SER A 1 -6.75 -3.61 15.18
CA SER A 1 -5.72 -3.91 16.18
C SER A 1 -4.44 -4.40 15.51
N ALA A 2 -3.29 -4.34 16.23
CA ALA A 2 -2.01 -4.83 15.71
C ALA A 2 -2.05 -6.34 15.40
N THR A 3 -2.73 -7.13 16.23
CA THR A 3 -2.90 -8.58 16.06
C THR A 3 -3.59 -8.93 14.74
N SER A 4 -4.63 -8.22 14.35
CA SER A 4 -5.32 -8.44 13.08
C SER A 4 -4.42 -8.13 11.87
N GLY A 5 -3.52 -7.15 12.02
CA GLY A 5 -2.52 -6.82 11.01
C GLY A 5 -1.46 -7.89 10.82
N ILE A 6 -1.04 -8.51 11.92
CA ILE A 6 -0.07 -9.62 11.88
C ILE A 6 -0.71 -10.88 11.27
N ALA A 7 -1.93 -11.23 11.66
CA ALA A 7 -2.65 -12.36 11.09
C ALA A 7 -2.88 -12.19 9.57
N GLU A 8 -3.33 -10.99 9.15
CA GLU A 8 -3.46 -10.65 7.73
C GLU A 8 -2.13 -10.80 6.99
N LEU A 9 -1.04 -10.32 7.61
CA LEU A 9 0.27 -10.39 6.99
C LEU A 9 0.71 -11.85 6.78
N LEU A 10 0.54 -12.71 7.78
CA LEU A 10 0.93 -14.12 7.68
C LEU A 10 0.17 -14.86 6.55
N VAL A 11 -1.12 -14.56 6.39
CA VAL A 11 -1.95 -15.18 5.36
C VAL A 11 -1.65 -14.63 3.96
N PHE A 12 -1.52 -13.30 3.83
CA PHE A 12 -1.41 -12.66 2.51
C PHE A 12 0.03 -12.34 2.08
N HIS A 13 1.03 -12.50 2.96
CA HIS A 13 2.43 -12.22 2.61
C HIS A 13 2.94 -13.05 1.43
N PRO A 14 2.68 -14.36 1.32
CA PRO A 14 3.11 -15.12 0.15
C PRO A 14 2.47 -14.61 -1.15
N VAL A 15 1.18 -14.21 -1.11
CA VAL A 15 0.49 -13.64 -2.27
C VAL A 15 1.09 -12.30 -2.68
N ASP A 16 1.37 -11.42 -1.71
CA ASP A 16 2.04 -10.13 -1.95
C ASP A 16 3.45 -10.33 -2.54
N THR A 17 4.20 -11.32 -2.03
CA THR A 17 5.53 -11.66 -2.56
C THR A 17 5.46 -12.16 -4.01
N VAL A 18 4.51 -13.02 -4.33
CA VAL A 18 4.26 -13.51 -5.69
C VAL A 18 3.92 -12.34 -6.61
N ALA A 19 2.97 -11.49 -6.21
CA ALA A 19 2.58 -10.32 -7.00
C ALA A 19 3.77 -9.38 -7.27
N LYS A 20 4.59 -9.07 -6.25
CA LYS A 20 5.76 -8.20 -6.40
C LYS A 20 6.84 -8.81 -7.30
N ARG A 21 7.08 -10.12 -7.21
CA ARG A 21 8.01 -10.82 -8.09
C ARG A 21 7.54 -10.82 -9.54
N LEU A 22 6.24 -11.01 -9.78
CA LEU A 22 5.66 -10.94 -11.12
C LEU A 22 5.70 -9.51 -11.68
N MET A 23 5.34 -8.50 -10.88
CA MET A 23 5.39 -7.08 -11.30
C MET A 23 6.82 -6.62 -11.62
N SER A 24 7.83 -7.14 -10.91
CA SER A 24 9.24 -6.79 -11.12
C SER A 24 9.90 -7.55 -12.27
N ASN A 25 9.25 -8.59 -12.80
CA ASN A 25 9.78 -9.34 -13.93
C ASN A 25 9.66 -8.52 -15.22
N THR A 26 10.78 -8.40 -15.93
CA THR A 26 10.87 -7.69 -17.21
C THR A 26 11.03 -8.64 -18.40
N ASP A 27 11.28 -9.93 -18.15
CA ASP A 27 11.47 -10.94 -19.20
C ASP A 27 10.14 -11.68 -19.47
N PRO A 28 9.51 -11.48 -20.65
CA PRO A 28 8.25 -12.12 -21.00
C PRO A 28 8.38 -13.63 -21.23
N HIS A 29 9.59 -14.12 -21.48
CA HIS A 29 9.88 -15.54 -21.74
C HIS A 29 10.38 -16.30 -20.52
N ALA A 30 10.53 -15.64 -19.38
CA ALA A 30 10.99 -16.28 -18.16
C ALA A 30 9.97 -17.31 -17.66
N SER A 31 10.42 -18.51 -17.32
CA SER A 31 9.57 -19.52 -16.69
C SER A 31 8.97 -18.97 -15.40
N MET A 32 7.64 -19.07 -15.26
CA MET A 32 6.91 -18.59 -14.08
C MET A 32 7.49 -19.17 -12.77
N ILE A 33 7.91 -20.43 -12.79
CA ILE A 33 8.56 -21.09 -11.63
C ILE A 33 9.88 -20.41 -11.26
N LYS A 34 10.70 -20.04 -12.25
CA LYS A 34 11.95 -19.30 -12.01
C LYS A 34 11.70 -17.90 -11.47
N VAL A 35 10.70 -17.19 -11.99
CA VAL A 35 10.32 -15.85 -11.50
C VAL A 35 9.84 -15.92 -10.04
N LEU A 36 9.01 -16.91 -9.71
CA LEU A 36 8.42 -17.06 -8.39
C LEU A 36 9.39 -17.53 -7.33
N PHE A 37 10.20 -18.56 -7.63
CA PHE A 37 11.03 -19.25 -6.65
C PHE A 37 12.53 -18.93 -6.78
N LYS A 38 12.96 -18.29 -7.86
CA LYS A 38 14.36 -17.94 -8.15
C LYS A 38 15.27 -19.16 -7.97
N ASP A 39 16.33 -19.04 -7.16
CA ASP A 39 17.30 -20.10 -6.91
C ASP A 39 16.73 -21.36 -6.24
N LYS A 40 15.52 -21.29 -5.71
CA LYS A 40 14.82 -22.41 -5.05
C LYS A 40 13.78 -23.09 -5.96
N ALA A 41 13.82 -22.84 -7.26
CA ALA A 41 12.86 -23.42 -8.22
C ALA A 41 12.89 -24.96 -8.25
N SER A 42 14.07 -25.59 -7.99
CA SER A 42 14.27 -27.04 -7.93
C SER A 42 14.14 -27.65 -6.52
N ALA A 43 13.92 -26.81 -5.49
CA ALA A 43 13.87 -27.27 -4.11
C ALA A 43 12.54 -27.98 -3.79
N PRO A 44 12.45 -28.76 -2.68
CA PRO A 44 11.22 -29.39 -2.20
C PRO A 44 10.10 -28.36 -1.98
N ALA A 45 8.84 -28.81 -2.07
CA ALA A 45 7.64 -27.93 -2.01
C ALA A 45 7.62 -27.05 -0.73
N MET A 46 7.97 -27.60 0.43
CA MET A 46 8.04 -26.85 1.69
C MET A 46 9.08 -25.73 1.64
N THR A 47 10.25 -25.98 1.08
CA THR A 47 11.30 -24.97 0.92
C THR A 47 10.91 -23.88 -0.06
N ARG A 48 10.19 -24.22 -1.14
CA ARG A 48 9.59 -23.25 -2.05
C ARG A 48 8.57 -22.38 -1.34
N PHE A 49 7.66 -22.98 -0.58
CA PHE A 49 6.65 -22.24 0.18
C PHE A 49 7.30 -21.28 1.19
N LEU A 50 8.26 -21.72 1.99
CA LEU A 50 8.97 -20.86 2.93
C LEU A 50 9.76 -19.74 2.23
N SER A 51 10.18 -19.93 0.98
CA SER A 51 10.83 -18.88 0.18
C SER A 51 9.91 -17.72 -0.23
N LEU A 52 8.61 -17.83 0.01
CA LEU A 52 7.63 -16.77 -0.22
C LEU A 52 7.46 -15.83 0.98
N PHE A 53 8.20 -16.07 2.08
CA PHE A 53 8.20 -15.23 3.29
C PHE A 53 9.47 -14.38 3.50
N PRO A 54 10.16 -13.89 2.46
CA PRO A 54 11.34 -13.07 2.67
C PRO A 54 10.94 -11.70 3.19
N GLY A 55 11.68 -11.18 4.17
CA GLY A 55 11.47 -9.83 4.67
C GLY A 55 10.20 -9.65 5.51
N LEU A 56 9.67 -10.73 6.10
CA LEU A 56 8.47 -10.68 6.94
C LEU A 56 8.56 -9.61 8.05
N GLY A 57 9.74 -9.42 8.66
CA GLY A 57 9.94 -8.40 9.69
C GLY A 57 9.77 -6.98 9.15
N TYR A 58 10.33 -6.68 7.97
CA TYR A 58 10.13 -5.37 7.32
C TYR A 58 8.68 -5.15 6.92
N ALA A 59 8.04 -6.20 6.39
CA ALA A 59 6.63 -6.15 6.03
C ALA A 59 5.73 -5.93 7.24
N ALA A 60 6.03 -6.58 8.37
CA ALA A 60 5.29 -6.40 9.63
C ALA A 60 5.45 -4.97 10.17
N GLY A 61 6.68 -4.46 10.25
CA GLY A 61 6.95 -3.08 10.68
C GLY A 61 6.23 -2.06 9.81
N TYR A 62 6.36 -2.19 8.49
CA TYR A 62 5.66 -1.31 7.56
C TYR A 62 4.13 -1.37 7.72
N LYS A 63 3.53 -2.57 7.79
CA LYS A 63 2.08 -2.74 7.95
C LYS A 63 1.55 -2.15 9.26
N VAL A 64 2.25 -2.34 10.36
CA VAL A 64 1.85 -1.79 11.67
C VAL A 64 1.89 -0.26 11.63
N LEU A 65 3.01 0.32 11.18
CA LEU A 65 3.16 1.78 11.08
C LEU A 65 2.19 2.39 10.07
N GLN A 66 1.99 1.76 8.92
CA GLN A 66 1.02 2.18 7.92
C GLN A 66 -0.40 2.21 8.49
N ARG A 67 -0.79 1.20 9.28
CA ARG A 67 -2.11 1.18 9.92
C ARG A 67 -2.26 2.28 10.96
N ILE A 68 -1.27 2.44 11.85
CA ILE A 68 -1.27 3.52 12.84
C ILE A 68 -1.42 4.87 12.13
N TYR A 69 -0.65 5.10 11.09
CA TYR A 69 -0.69 6.33 10.32
C TYR A 69 -2.05 6.54 9.62
N LYS A 70 -2.58 5.53 8.93
CA LYS A 70 -3.87 5.65 8.21
C LYS A 70 -5.07 5.86 9.15
N TYR A 71 -5.13 5.08 10.23
CA TYR A 71 -6.24 5.20 11.19
C TYR A 71 -6.16 6.45 12.07
N GLY A 72 -4.98 7.02 12.26
CA GLY A 72 -4.80 8.30 12.95
C GLY A 72 -4.88 9.50 12.01
N GLY A 73 -4.26 9.41 10.84
CA GLY A 73 -4.15 10.53 9.89
C GLY A 73 -5.45 10.85 9.17
N GLN A 74 -6.18 9.84 8.69
CA GLN A 74 -7.41 10.09 7.94
C GLN A 74 -8.49 10.81 8.77
N PRO A 75 -8.82 10.41 10.02
CA PRO A 75 -9.74 11.17 10.86
C PRO A 75 -9.23 12.59 11.15
N TYR A 76 -7.93 12.76 11.40
CA TYR A 76 -7.33 14.06 11.64
C TYR A 76 -7.53 15.01 10.45
N PHE A 77 -7.21 14.57 9.23
CA PHE A 77 -7.42 15.38 8.03
C PHE A 77 -8.90 15.63 7.75
N ASN A 78 -9.75 14.64 8.01
CA ASN A 78 -11.20 14.80 7.84
C ASN A 78 -11.77 15.84 8.82
N ASP A 79 -11.35 15.83 10.07
CA ASP A 79 -11.75 16.83 11.07
C ASP A 79 -11.23 18.23 10.71
N TYR A 80 -9.99 18.32 10.23
CA TYR A 80 -9.41 19.58 9.77
C TYR A 80 -10.21 20.17 8.61
N LEU A 81 -10.50 19.38 7.58
CA LEU A 81 -11.32 19.81 6.43
C LEU A 81 -12.74 20.18 6.83
N SER A 82 -13.35 19.41 7.74
CA SER A 82 -14.70 19.69 8.23
C SER A 82 -14.78 20.99 9.03
N LYS A 83 -13.73 21.36 9.76
CA LYS A 83 -13.70 22.61 10.53
C LYS A 83 -13.42 23.85 9.68
N HIS A 84 -12.55 23.73 8.66
CA HIS A 84 -12.05 24.91 7.94
C HIS A 84 -12.60 25.05 6.53
N HIS A 85 -13.04 23.96 5.89
CA HIS A 85 -13.39 23.95 4.48
C HIS A 85 -14.78 23.37 4.18
N LYS A 86 -15.57 23.03 5.20
CA LYS A 86 -16.91 22.44 5.03
C LYS A 86 -17.78 23.27 4.09
N HIS A 87 -17.87 24.58 4.34
CA HIS A 87 -18.70 25.48 3.53
C HIS A 87 -18.29 25.49 2.04
N GLN A 88 -17.00 25.40 1.75
CA GLN A 88 -16.49 25.35 0.37
C GLN A 88 -16.89 24.05 -0.33
N PHE A 89 -16.77 22.93 0.36
CA PHE A 89 -17.20 21.64 -0.20
C PHE A 89 -18.72 21.57 -0.40
N ASP A 90 -19.47 22.06 0.56
CA ASP A 90 -20.94 22.08 0.48
C ASP A 90 -21.46 23.03 -0.61
N SER A 91 -20.79 24.17 -0.84
CA SER A 91 -21.16 25.12 -1.91
C SER A 91 -20.86 24.59 -3.32
N VAL A 92 -19.79 23.81 -3.48
CA VAL A 92 -19.38 23.28 -4.80
C VAL A 92 -20.10 21.97 -5.14
N PHE A 93 -20.24 21.08 -4.16
CA PHE A 93 -20.73 19.71 -4.38
C PHE A 93 -22.10 19.43 -3.77
N GLY A 94 -22.65 20.38 -3.00
CA GLY A 94 -23.86 20.18 -2.19
C GLY A 94 -23.56 19.45 -0.87
N GLU A 95 -24.42 19.60 0.12
CA GLU A 95 -24.20 19.09 1.48
C GLU A 95 -23.93 17.59 1.52
N ARG A 96 -24.65 16.81 0.74
CA ARG A 96 -24.53 15.35 0.69
C ARG A 96 -23.21 14.92 0.04
N THR A 97 -22.95 15.39 -1.20
CA THR A 97 -21.74 15.04 -1.95
C THR A 97 -20.49 15.69 -1.36
N GLY A 98 -20.61 16.88 -0.75
CA GLY A 98 -19.52 17.57 -0.07
C GLY A 98 -18.90 16.74 1.06
N LYS A 99 -19.73 16.08 1.87
CA LYS A 99 -19.29 15.19 2.95
C LYS A 99 -18.49 13.99 2.44
N PHE A 100 -18.96 13.36 1.39
CA PHE A 100 -18.25 12.29 0.68
C PHE A 100 -16.91 12.77 0.12
N MET A 101 -16.89 13.91 -0.57
CA MET A 101 -15.70 14.49 -1.18
C MET A 101 -14.67 14.92 -0.14
N MET A 102 -15.08 15.47 1.01
CA MET A 102 -14.17 15.74 2.13
C MET A 102 -13.49 14.47 2.64
N ASN A 103 -14.26 13.39 2.81
CA ASN A 103 -13.71 12.12 3.29
C ASN A 103 -12.71 11.51 2.29
N ALA A 104 -13.02 11.58 1.00
CA ALA A 104 -12.14 11.13 -0.07
C ALA A 104 -10.85 11.98 -0.15
N THR A 105 -10.98 13.32 0.00
CA THR A 105 -9.84 14.25 0.00
C THR A 105 -8.95 14.03 1.22
N ALA A 106 -9.54 13.85 2.42
CA ALA A 106 -8.80 13.49 3.63
C ALA A 106 -8.01 12.19 3.44
N GLY A 107 -8.61 11.19 2.78
CA GLY A 107 -7.95 9.95 2.39
C GLY A 107 -6.78 10.19 1.44
N SER A 108 -6.94 11.06 0.46
CA SER A 108 -5.87 11.43 -0.48
C SER A 108 -4.68 12.08 0.23
N LEU A 109 -4.93 13.05 1.11
CA LEU A 109 -3.90 13.71 1.92
C LEU A 109 -3.16 12.70 2.81
N THR A 110 -3.90 11.78 3.44
CA THR A 110 -3.30 10.67 4.20
C THR A 110 -2.42 9.80 3.31
N GLY A 111 -2.87 9.49 2.09
CA GLY A 111 -2.11 8.70 1.12
C GLY A 111 -0.79 9.37 0.70
N ILE A 112 -0.78 10.70 0.53
CA ILE A 112 0.43 11.47 0.23
C ILE A 112 1.40 11.41 1.42
N GLY A 113 0.92 11.67 2.63
CA GLY A 113 1.75 11.67 3.83
C GLY A 113 2.36 10.30 4.16
N GLU A 114 1.83 9.21 3.60
CA GLU A 114 2.40 7.86 3.70
C GLU A 114 3.83 7.76 3.12
N ILE A 115 4.27 8.77 2.35
CA ILE A 115 5.66 8.89 1.86
C ILE A 115 6.68 8.83 3.00
N VAL A 116 6.33 9.27 4.20
CA VAL A 116 7.20 9.16 5.38
C VAL A 116 7.60 7.71 5.66
N LEU A 117 6.73 6.76 5.33
CA LEU A 117 6.97 5.32 5.49
C LEU A 117 7.64 4.67 4.28
N LEU A 118 7.96 5.46 3.23
CA LEU A 118 8.53 4.96 1.98
C LEU A 118 9.82 4.14 2.18
N PRO A 119 10.78 4.51 3.04
CA PRO A 119 11.97 3.71 3.26
C PRO A 119 11.67 2.25 3.64
N LEU A 120 10.68 2.03 4.50
CA LEU A 120 10.27 0.69 4.93
C LEU A 120 9.58 -0.08 3.79
N ASP A 121 8.77 0.60 2.99
CA ASP A 121 8.09 0.01 1.83
C ASP A 121 9.12 -0.43 0.77
N VAL A 122 10.10 0.42 0.46
CA VAL A 122 11.18 0.11 -0.47
C VAL A 122 12.01 -1.07 0.02
N LEU A 123 12.39 -1.11 1.30
CA LEU A 123 13.12 -2.23 1.89
C LEU A 123 12.32 -3.53 1.85
N LYS A 124 11.02 -3.46 2.13
CA LYS A 124 10.10 -4.60 1.98
C LYS A 124 10.12 -5.14 0.56
N ILE A 125 9.90 -4.27 -0.45
CA ILE A 125 9.85 -4.67 -1.86
C ILE A 125 11.19 -5.26 -2.31
N LYS A 126 12.30 -4.59 -2.02
CA LYS A 126 13.64 -5.06 -2.36
C LYS A 126 13.92 -6.44 -1.73
N ARG A 127 13.53 -6.65 -0.48
CA ARG A 127 13.69 -7.95 0.19
C ARG A 127 12.83 -9.05 -0.44
N GLN A 128 11.64 -8.71 -0.90
CA GLN A 128 10.74 -9.65 -1.58
C GLN A 128 11.23 -10.01 -2.99
N THR A 129 11.78 -9.04 -3.71
CA THR A 129 12.25 -9.21 -5.10
C THR A 129 13.69 -9.70 -5.19
N ASN A 130 14.59 -9.23 -4.33
CA ASN A 130 16.01 -9.55 -4.33
C ASN A 130 16.54 -9.91 -2.93
N PRO A 131 16.19 -11.09 -2.38
CA PRO A 131 16.59 -11.49 -1.02
C PRO A 131 18.11 -11.62 -0.84
N GLU A 132 18.85 -11.95 -1.90
CA GLU A 132 20.31 -12.16 -1.86
C GLU A 132 21.07 -10.87 -1.55
N SER A 133 20.62 -9.73 -2.04
CA SER A 133 21.27 -8.42 -1.81
C SER A 133 21.29 -7.99 -0.33
N PHE A 134 20.52 -8.66 0.54
CA PHE A 134 20.44 -8.38 1.98
C PHE A 134 21.19 -9.39 2.84
N ARG A 135 21.82 -10.42 2.25
CA ARG A 135 22.40 -11.55 3.00
C ARG A 135 23.60 -11.16 3.87
N SER A 136 24.30 -10.07 3.50
CA SER A 136 25.53 -9.63 4.18
C SER A 136 25.42 -8.28 4.90
N ARG A 137 24.25 -7.61 4.88
CA ARG A 137 24.10 -6.24 5.41
C ARG A 137 23.00 -6.15 6.46
N GLY A 138 23.34 -5.59 7.64
CA GLY A 138 22.36 -5.29 8.70
C GLY A 138 21.40 -4.15 8.29
N PHE A 139 20.17 -4.17 8.83
CA PHE A 139 19.12 -3.18 8.57
C PHE A 139 19.58 -1.73 8.75
N VAL A 140 20.23 -1.43 9.88
CA VAL A 140 20.68 -0.06 10.19
C VAL A 140 21.72 0.43 9.18
N ARG A 141 22.62 -0.45 8.75
CA ARG A 141 23.65 -0.11 7.77
C ARG A 141 23.06 0.19 6.40
N ILE A 142 22.07 -0.59 5.96
CA ILE A 142 21.36 -0.32 4.70
C ILE A 142 20.62 1.01 4.77
N LEU A 143 19.99 1.31 5.91
CA LEU A 143 19.25 2.56 6.10
C LEU A 143 20.16 3.79 6.04
N LEU A 144 21.37 3.67 6.61
CA LEU A 144 22.38 4.76 6.62
C LEU A 144 23.08 4.91 5.27
N ASP A 145 23.47 3.79 4.63
CA ASP A 145 24.19 3.81 3.36
C ASP A 145 23.30 4.28 2.18
N GLU A 146 22.01 3.95 2.20
CA GLU A 146 21.09 4.23 1.11
C GLU A 146 20.12 5.41 1.41
N ASN A 147 20.27 6.11 2.50
CA ASN A 147 19.42 7.16 3.06
C ASN A 147 18.53 7.90 2.03
N VAL A 148 19.11 8.69 1.14
CA VAL A 148 18.37 9.47 0.11
C VAL A 148 17.82 8.58 -1.01
N ASN A 149 18.52 7.50 -1.36
CA ASN A 149 18.10 6.57 -2.41
C ASN A 149 16.81 5.81 -2.05
N LEU A 150 16.52 5.63 -0.76
CA LEU A 150 15.28 5.02 -0.29
C LEU A 150 14.03 5.88 -0.55
N TYR A 151 14.21 7.19 -0.70
CA TYR A 151 13.14 8.12 -1.09
C TYR A 151 13.01 8.28 -2.60
N ARG A 152 13.89 7.67 -3.38
CA ARG A 152 13.80 7.73 -4.85
C ARG A 152 12.53 7.05 -5.34
N GLY A 153 11.79 7.75 -6.19
CA GLY A 153 10.47 7.31 -6.62
C GLY A 153 9.32 7.77 -5.70
N TRP A 154 9.57 8.68 -4.75
CA TRP A 154 8.53 9.22 -3.87
C TRP A 154 7.36 9.82 -4.66
N GLY A 155 7.63 10.48 -5.78
CA GLY A 155 6.59 11.06 -6.64
C GLY A 155 5.64 9.99 -7.22
N TRP A 156 6.17 8.84 -7.65
CA TRP A 156 5.35 7.72 -8.10
C TRP A 156 4.57 7.06 -6.97
N THR A 157 5.14 7.04 -5.77
CA THR A 157 4.43 6.58 -4.58
C THR A 157 3.29 7.53 -4.21
N ALA A 158 3.52 8.85 -4.27
CA ALA A 158 2.47 9.84 -4.07
C ALA A 158 1.38 9.72 -5.14
N ALA A 159 1.78 9.66 -6.41
CA ALA A 159 0.87 9.51 -7.55
C ALA A 159 -0.01 8.25 -7.46
N ARG A 160 0.50 7.19 -6.85
CA ARG A 160 -0.25 5.96 -6.59
C ARG A 160 -1.14 6.07 -5.35
N ASN A 161 -0.58 6.60 -4.26
CA ASN A 161 -1.25 6.59 -2.96
C ASN A 161 -2.39 7.61 -2.89
N ALA A 162 -2.23 8.79 -3.50
CA ALA A 162 -3.26 9.82 -3.49
C ALA A 162 -4.57 9.36 -4.15
N PRO A 163 -4.60 8.95 -5.42
CA PRO A 163 -5.83 8.49 -6.06
C PRO A 163 -6.30 7.15 -5.50
N GLY A 164 -5.39 6.25 -5.10
CA GLY A 164 -5.75 4.98 -4.48
C GLY A 164 -6.47 5.17 -3.14
N SER A 165 -5.97 6.06 -2.29
CA SER A 165 -6.62 6.38 -1.01
C SER A 165 -7.90 7.21 -1.20
N PHE A 166 -7.93 8.12 -2.18
CA PHE A 166 -9.15 8.82 -2.57
C PHE A 166 -10.26 7.83 -2.95
N ALA A 167 -9.95 6.87 -3.82
CA ALA A 167 -10.90 5.86 -4.25
C ALA A 167 -11.31 4.91 -3.11
N LEU A 168 -10.40 4.58 -2.19
CA LEU A 168 -10.68 3.73 -1.03
C LEU A 168 -11.71 4.39 -0.10
N PHE A 169 -11.40 5.57 0.38
CA PHE A 169 -12.25 6.27 1.34
C PHE A 169 -13.49 6.85 0.66
N GLY A 170 -13.33 7.35 -0.56
CA GLY A 170 -14.45 7.81 -1.38
C GLY A 170 -15.42 6.69 -1.73
N GLY A 171 -14.95 5.56 -2.23
CA GLY A 171 -15.78 4.41 -2.56
C GLY A 171 -16.51 3.83 -1.34
N SER A 172 -15.84 3.77 -0.19
CA SER A 172 -16.46 3.37 1.07
C SER A 172 -17.53 4.36 1.53
N ALA A 173 -17.25 5.66 1.49
CA ALA A 173 -18.20 6.70 1.85
C ALA A 173 -19.40 6.75 0.89
N PHE A 174 -19.15 6.65 -0.43
CA PHE A 174 -20.17 6.56 -1.45
C PHE A 174 -21.13 5.39 -1.19
N THR A 175 -20.60 4.21 -0.89
CA THR A 175 -21.42 3.03 -0.60
C THR A 175 -22.29 3.24 0.65
N LYS A 176 -21.73 3.83 1.71
CA LYS A 176 -22.48 4.12 2.94
C LYS A 176 -23.61 5.10 2.68
N GLU A 177 -23.36 6.13 1.89
CA GLU A 177 -24.30 7.20 1.67
C GLU A 177 -25.36 6.84 0.64
N TYR A 178 -24.96 6.33 -0.54
CA TYR A 178 -25.87 6.10 -1.66
C TYR A 178 -26.53 4.73 -1.65
N LEU A 179 -25.81 3.67 -1.19
CA LEU A 179 -26.37 2.32 -1.13
C LEU A 179 -27.16 2.09 0.16
N PHE A 180 -26.63 2.57 1.31
CA PHE A 180 -27.25 2.35 2.61
C PHE A 180 -28.00 3.58 3.16
N GLY A 181 -27.94 4.74 2.50
CA GLY A 181 -28.66 5.95 2.90
C GLY A 181 -28.22 6.53 4.24
N LEU A 182 -27.01 6.24 4.70
CA LEU A 182 -26.53 6.67 6.00
C LEU A 182 -26.16 8.16 5.98
N LYS A 183 -26.77 8.94 6.87
CA LYS A 183 -26.43 10.36 7.08
C LYS A 183 -25.14 10.52 7.87
N ASN A 184 -24.85 9.61 8.81
CA ASN A 184 -23.62 9.56 9.57
C ASN A 184 -22.90 8.23 9.36
N TYR A 185 -21.61 8.29 9.00
CA TYR A 185 -20.83 7.08 8.70
C TYR A 185 -20.49 6.25 9.94
N SER A 186 -20.58 6.85 11.15
CA SER A 186 -20.41 6.17 12.44
C SER A 186 -21.56 5.24 12.78
N ASP A 187 -22.77 5.50 12.25
CA ASP A 187 -23.97 4.71 12.54
C ASP A 187 -24.05 3.42 11.71
N ALA A 188 -23.05 3.19 10.85
CA ALA A 188 -22.98 2.01 10.01
C ALA A 188 -22.83 0.74 10.84
N THR A 189 -23.68 -0.25 10.60
CA THR A 189 -23.58 -1.58 11.19
C THR A 189 -22.30 -2.29 10.71
N TRP A 190 -21.89 -3.34 11.42
CA TRP A 190 -20.70 -4.13 11.02
C TRP A 190 -20.81 -4.64 9.57
N GLY A 191 -21.96 -5.18 9.16
CA GLY A 191 -22.20 -5.67 7.81
C GLY A 191 -22.12 -4.56 6.74
N GLN A 192 -22.69 -3.39 7.01
CA GLN A 192 -22.61 -2.22 6.12
C GLN A 192 -21.18 -1.72 5.98
N ASN A 193 -20.41 -1.67 7.07
CA ASN A 193 -18.99 -1.34 7.03
C ASN A 193 -18.18 -2.35 6.22
N PHE A 194 -18.50 -3.64 6.32
CA PHE A 194 -17.84 -4.70 5.57
C PHE A 194 -18.06 -4.53 4.06
N VAL A 195 -19.32 -4.36 3.62
CA VAL A 195 -19.67 -4.14 2.19
C VAL A 195 -19.05 -2.85 1.68
N ALA A 196 -19.12 -1.75 2.44
CA ALA A 196 -18.53 -0.47 2.07
C ALA A 196 -16.99 -0.58 1.93
N SER A 197 -16.34 -1.37 2.79
CA SER A 197 -14.90 -1.60 2.73
C SER A 197 -14.51 -2.40 1.48
N ILE A 198 -15.31 -3.40 1.10
CA ILE A 198 -15.10 -4.17 -0.14
C ILE A 198 -15.22 -3.24 -1.35
N ALA A 199 -16.29 -2.44 -1.44
CA ALA A 199 -16.49 -1.51 -2.55
C ALA A 199 -15.35 -0.48 -2.66
N GLY A 200 -14.93 0.10 -1.54
CA GLY A 200 -13.78 1.00 -1.48
C GLY A 200 -12.48 0.33 -1.91
N SER A 201 -12.27 -0.92 -1.51
CA SER A 201 -11.08 -1.69 -1.88
C SER A 201 -11.04 -1.99 -3.38
N ILE A 202 -12.17 -2.39 -3.98
CA ILE A 202 -12.28 -2.63 -5.42
C ILE A 202 -11.98 -1.34 -6.19
N ALA A 203 -12.58 -0.22 -5.81
CA ALA A 203 -12.33 1.08 -6.44
C ALA A 203 -10.84 1.48 -6.33
N SER A 204 -10.24 1.31 -5.14
CA SER A 204 -8.83 1.60 -4.91
C SER A 204 -7.89 0.74 -5.76
N ILE A 205 -8.14 -0.56 -5.83
CA ILE A 205 -7.31 -1.49 -6.61
C ILE A 205 -7.41 -1.16 -8.10
N THR A 206 -8.60 -0.89 -8.60
CA THR A 206 -8.83 -0.55 -10.02
C THR A 206 -8.03 0.69 -10.43
N VAL A 207 -8.00 1.71 -9.58
CA VAL A 207 -7.26 2.95 -9.84
C VAL A 207 -5.76 2.78 -9.62
N ALA A 208 -5.35 2.04 -8.59
CA ALA A 208 -3.96 1.94 -8.18
C ALA A 208 -3.16 0.86 -8.94
N ALA A 209 -3.80 -0.18 -9.48
CA ALA A 209 -3.12 -1.32 -10.10
C ALA A 209 -2.09 -0.93 -11.19
N PRO A 210 -2.38 -0.07 -12.18
CA PRO A 210 -1.40 0.33 -13.18
C PRO A 210 -0.21 1.06 -12.57
N LEU A 211 -0.48 1.90 -11.56
CA LEU A 211 0.57 2.66 -10.87
C LEU A 211 1.43 1.78 -9.94
N ASP A 212 0.86 0.71 -9.39
CA ASP A 212 1.59 -0.27 -8.58
C ASP A 212 2.65 -1.01 -9.38
N VAL A 213 2.37 -1.34 -10.64
CA VAL A 213 3.35 -1.97 -11.54
C VAL A 213 4.51 -1.01 -11.80
N VAL A 214 4.21 0.23 -12.18
CA VAL A 214 5.23 1.27 -12.44
C VAL A 214 6.08 1.52 -11.20
N LYS A 215 5.44 1.76 -10.05
CA LYS A 215 6.12 1.97 -8.76
C LYS A 215 7.08 0.82 -8.43
N THR A 216 6.60 -0.42 -8.52
CA THR A 216 7.38 -1.61 -8.18
C THR A 216 8.59 -1.77 -9.10
N ARG A 217 8.43 -1.54 -10.40
CA ARG A 217 9.52 -1.59 -11.36
C ARG A 217 10.59 -0.53 -11.11
N ILE A 218 10.18 0.72 -10.85
CA ILE A 218 11.11 1.82 -10.54
C ILE A 218 11.86 1.54 -9.24
N GLN A 219 11.18 1.11 -8.20
CA GLN A 219 11.80 0.81 -6.91
C GLN A 219 12.76 -0.38 -6.97
N ASN A 220 12.51 -1.35 -7.85
CA ASN A 220 13.38 -2.49 -8.06
C ASN A 220 14.60 -2.15 -8.95
N ALA A 221 14.40 -1.40 -10.04
CA ALA A 221 15.46 -1.03 -11.00
C ALA A 221 16.59 -0.21 -10.35
N ASN A 222 16.26 0.66 -9.40
CA ASN A 222 17.25 1.53 -8.74
C ASN A 222 18.29 0.79 -7.88
N PHE A 223 18.10 -0.50 -7.62
CA PHE A 223 19.08 -1.31 -6.89
C PHE A 223 20.10 -1.96 -7.82
N CYS A 224 19.73 -2.20 -9.06
CA CYS A 224 20.60 -2.86 -10.04
C CYS A 224 21.69 -1.93 -10.60
N LEU A 225 21.45 -0.60 -10.63
CA LEU A 225 22.36 0.38 -11.20
C LEU A 225 23.59 0.69 -10.31
N LEU A 226 23.57 0.32 -9.04
CA LEU A 226 24.69 0.52 -8.10
C LEU A 226 25.73 -0.62 -8.13
N TYR A 227 25.45 -1.72 -8.84
CA TYR A 227 26.33 -2.88 -8.93
C TYR A 227 26.99 -3.09 -10.31
N THR A 228 26.74 -2.18 -11.25
CA THR A 228 27.34 -2.25 -12.62
C THR A 228 28.37 -1.15 -12.88
N SER A 229 28.87 -0.50 -11.83
CA SER A 229 30.03 0.43 -11.94
C SER A 229 31.21 -0.08 -11.13
#